data_e6cff0b3c75ea472003ce41760f91b35
#
_entry.id   e6cff0b3c75ea472003ce41760f91b35
#
_cell.length_a   1.000
_cell.length_b   1.000
_cell.length_c   1.000
_cell.angle_alpha   90.00
_cell.angle_beta   90.00
_cell.angle_gamma   90.00
#
_symmetry.space_group_name_H-M   'P 1'
#
loop_
_entity.id
_entity.type
_entity.pdbx_description
1 polymer ?
#
loop_
_entity_poly.entity_id
_entity_poly.type
_entity_poly.pdbx_seq_one_letter_code
_entity_poly.pdbx_strand_id
1 'polypeptide(L)'
;MNQTKGHPKGLYLLFVTEMWERFSYYGMRALFMLYMVQALLFDKEMASQVYGSYTGLVYLTPLIGGYIADRYWGNRRSIVVGALTMALGQFLLFLSACYFQEVALAKYLMFCGLGLLILGNGFFKPNISTMVGRLYTPDDNRKDSAFTIFYMGVNVGSTLAPLVCGLVGNTGHPEDFKWGFLAACIGMILGATVFQIFKNKYICDPDGNPVGVAPQRSASTSQQSETSSHKSTSRTLLMLGSTLLLTLLFSINWSADSAHLFADADWISSLIYATTIVMPVIIITDHSLSRHEKLRIGVIYIIAFFVIFFWAAYEQAGASLTFFADEQTDRHIGGWEMPAAYFQSFNPIMIVTLAPIFAAVWSFLGKRGIEPSSPRKQAIGLGLLALGYLFIAFGVKDIEPGVKVSMVWLTGLYLIHTMGELCLAPIGLSLVYKLSPARFSSLLMGVWYLSTSAANKFAGLLSGYYPEHGVSKSFMGYPIENLFDFFMLFVFMSGAAAVILFLLSGKLKKMMEV
;
A
#
# COMPACT_ATOMS: atom_id res chain seq x y z
N MET A 1 -9.69 2.87 -40.44
CA MET A 1 -8.68 3.04 -39.36
C MET A 1 -7.95 1.73 -39.18
N ASN A 2 -6.64 1.68 -39.51
CA ASN A 2 -5.84 0.47 -39.28
C ASN A 2 -5.67 0.24 -37.79
N GLN A 3 -6.42 -0.68 -37.23
CA GLN A 3 -6.14 -1.19 -35.88
C GLN A 3 -4.75 -1.85 -35.92
N THR A 4 -3.77 -1.19 -35.38
CA THR A 4 -2.45 -1.79 -35.11
C THR A 4 -2.65 -3.01 -34.22
N LYS A 5 -2.23 -4.20 -34.68
CA LYS A 5 -2.43 -5.50 -34.02
C LYS A 5 -1.74 -5.64 -32.65
N GLY A 6 -1.20 -4.60 -32.03
CA GLY A 6 -0.46 -4.65 -30.76
C GLY A 6 -0.76 -3.48 -29.84
N HIS A 7 -0.22 -3.55 -28.62
CA HIS A 7 -0.28 -2.46 -27.66
C HIS A 7 0.65 -1.29 -28.08
N PRO A 8 0.29 -0.02 -27.74
CA PRO A 8 1.15 1.12 -28.03
C PRO A 8 2.48 1.01 -27.28
N LYS A 9 3.57 1.49 -27.90
CA LYS A 9 4.91 1.47 -27.29
C LYS A 9 4.97 2.23 -25.96
N GLY A 10 4.10 3.21 -25.76
CA GLY A 10 3.93 3.92 -24.49
C GLY A 10 3.59 3.02 -23.31
N LEU A 11 2.83 1.93 -23.52
CA LEU A 11 2.53 0.96 -22.46
C LEU A 11 3.80 0.30 -21.93
N TYR A 12 4.70 -0.13 -22.81
CA TYR A 12 5.96 -0.77 -22.41
C TYR A 12 6.90 0.22 -21.71
N LEU A 13 6.87 1.50 -22.11
CA LEU A 13 7.59 2.55 -21.39
C LEU A 13 7.05 2.72 -19.97
N LEU A 14 5.73 2.78 -19.80
CA LEU A 14 5.10 2.86 -18.47
C LEU A 14 5.36 1.60 -17.64
N PHE A 15 5.32 0.42 -18.26
CA PHE A 15 5.68 -0.86 -17.62
C PHE A 15 7.10 -0.82 -17.03
N VAL A 16 8.10 -0.43 -17.84
CA VAL A 16 9.51 -0.38 -17.40
C VAL A 16 9.71 0.68 -16.32
N THR A 17 9.04 1.84 -16.46
CA THR A 17 9.12 2.93 -15.46
C THR A 17 8.54 2.51 -14.12
N GLU A 18 7.36 1.88 -14.11
CA GLU A 18 6.73 1.36 -12.89
C GLU A 18 7.54 0.21 -12.29
N MET A 19 8.06 -0.69 -13.12
CA MET A 19 8.92 -1.80 -12.68
C MET A 19 10.12 -1.28 -11.87
N TRP A 20 10.83 -0.26 -12.38
CA TRP A 20 11.97 0.31 -11.66
C TRP A 20 11.59 1.08 -10.42
N GLU A 21 10.46 1.78 -10.43
CA GLU A 21 9.94 2.45 -9.22
C GLU A 21 9.55 1.42 -8.16
N ARG A 22 8.86 0.34 -8.55
CA ARG A 22 8.53 -0.77 -7.63
C ARG A 22 9.77 -1.46 -7.11
N PHE A 23 10.78 -1.67 -7.95
CA PHE A 23 12.08 -2.16 -7.53
C PHE A 23 12.68 -1.26 -6.43
N SER A 24 12.69 0.04 -6.65
CA SER A 24 13.20 1.01 -5.65
C SER A 24 12.42 0.94 -4.33
N TYR A 25 11.09 0.97 -4.39
CA TYR A 25 10.23 0.96 -3.22
C TYR A 25 10.34 -0.33 -2.41
N TYR A 26 10.18 -1.50 -3.05
CA TYR A 26 10.22 -2.79 -2.36
C TYR A 26 11.63 -3.19 -1.94
N GLY A 27 12.67 -2.75 -2.65
CA GLY A 27 14.06 -2.97 -2.28
C GLY A 27 14.43 -2.24 -0.98
N MET A 28 14.07 -0.97 -0.87
CA MET A 28 14.22 -0.21 0.36
C MET A 28 13.40 -0.83 1.49
N ARG A 29 12.12 -1.12 1.23
CA ARG A 29 11.19 -1.67 2.22
C ARG A 29 11.68 -2.99 2.81
N ALA A 30 12.27 -3.86 2.00
CA ALA A 30 12.77 -5.17 2.43
C ALA A 30 13.92 -5.09 3.44
N LEU A 31 14.67 -3.99 3.44
CA LEU A 31 15.81 -3.75 4.33
C LEU A 31 15.46 -2.83 5.50
N PHE A 32 14.41 -2.03 5.37
CA PHE A 32 14.20 -0.85 6.20
C PHE A 32 14.01 -1.18 7.68
N MET A 33 13.23 -2.22 8.02
CA MET A 33 13.03 -2.64 9.41
C MET A 33 14.33 -3.13 10.04
N LEU A 34 15.09 -3.97 9.32
CA LEU A 34 16.37 -4.48 9.80
C LEU A 34 17.41 -3.36 9.96
N TYR A 35 17.46 -2.43 9.00
CA TYR A 35 18.32 -1.26 9.07
C TYR A 35 18.06 -0.42 10.32
N MET A 36 16.80 -0.12 10.62
CA MET A 36 16.45 0.66 11.81
C MET A 36 16.90 -0.02 13.10
N VAL A 37 16.69 -1.32 13.23
CA VAL A 37 17.02 -2.06 14.45
C VAL A 37 18.50 -2.38 14.54
N GLN A 38 19.13 -2.91 13.48
CA GLN A 38 20.50 -3.42 13.52
C GLN A 38 21.57 -2.32 13.37
N ALA A 39 21.28 -1.27 12.56
CA ALA A 39 22.25 -0.20 12.29
C ALA A 39 21.96 1.09 13.08
N LEU A 40 20.69 1.50 13.19
CA LEU A 40 20.31 2.75 13.88
C LEU A 40 19.92 2.54 15.34
N LEU A 41 19.91 1.28 15.82
CA LEU A 41 19.65 0.91 17.21
C LEU A 41 18.30 1.43 17.72
N PHE A 42 17.28 1.42 16.86
CA PHE A 42 15.90 1.58 17.31
C PHE A 42 15.44 0.30 18.01
N ASP A 43 14.63 0.44 19.05
CA ASP A 43 13.82 -0.68 19.52
C ASP A 43 12.77 -1.09 18.45
N LYS A 44 12.27 -2.31 18.53
CA LYS A 44 11.34 -2.85 17.53
C LYS A 44 10.02 -2.10 17.49
N GLU A 45 9.58 -1.57 18.63
CA GLU A 45 8.36 -0.81 18.74
C GLU A 45 8.47 0.52 17.98
N MET A 46 9.52 1.30 18.24
CA MET A 46 9.78 2.56 17.52
C MET A 46 10.00 2.30 16.02
N ALA A 47 10.77 1.28 15.65
CA ALA A 47 10.96 0.91 14.25
C ALA A 47 9.63 0.60 13.56
N SER A 48 8.75 -0.15 14.24
CA SER A 48 7.41 -0.49 13.74
C SER A 48 6.51 0.74 13.59
N GLN A 49 6.57 1.69 14.54
CA GLN A 49 5.82 2.94 14.46
C GLN A 49 6.30 3.83 13.29
N VAL A 50 7.62 3.94 13.09
CA VAL A 50 8.22 4.68 11.95
C VAL A 50 7.80 4.02 10.63
N TYR A 51 7.91 2.69 10.54
CA TYR A 51 7.51 1.93 9.36
C TYR A 51 6.03 2.14 9.01
N GLY A 52 5.13 2.00 10.00
CA GLY A 52 3.70 2.20 9.81
C GLY A 52 3.35 3.65 9.43
N SER A 53 4.05 4.64 10.01
CA SER A 53 3.90 6.05 9.66
C SER A 53 4.33 6.33 8.22
N TYR A 54 5.49 5.81 7.82
CA TYR A 54 6.02 5.95 6.46
C TYR A 54 5.06 5.32 5.43
N THR A 55 4.72 4.04 5.60
CA THR A 55 3.86 3.31 4.67
C THR A 55 2.44 3.88 4.64
N GLY A 56 1.90 4.32 5.78
CA GLY A 56 0.61 5.01 5.85
C GLY A 56 0.60 6.32 5.04
N LEU A 57 1.60 7.17 5.22
CA LEU A 57 1.70 8.45 4.51
C LEU A 57 1.93 8.27 3.00
N VAL A 58 2.66 7.23 2.58
CA VAL A 58 2.86 6.89 1.16
C VAL A 58 1.52 6.64 0.44
N TYR A 59 0.49 6.12 1.13
CA TYR A 59 -0.84 5.93 0.57
C TYR A 59 -1.78 7.13 0.75
N LEU A 60 -1.44 8.09 1.62
CA LEU A 60 -2.19 9.33 1.80
C LEU A 60 -1.82 10.39 0.75
N THR A 61 -0.53 10.58 0.47
CA THR A 61 -0.02 11.64 -0.41
C THR A 61 -0.45 11.57 -1.88
N PRO A 62 -0.80 10.40 -2.48
CA PRO A 62 -1.36 10.33 -3.83
C PRO A 62 -2.62 11.16 -4.07
N LEU A 63 -3.41 11.41 -3.04
CA LEU A 63 -4.58 12.31 -3.13
C LEU A 63 -4.18 13.74 -3.49
N ILE A 64 -3.09 14.23 -2.89
CA ILE A 64 -2.59 15.59 -3.13
C ILE A 64 -1.86 15.65 -4.48
N GLY A 65 -0.99 14.68 -4.75
CA GLY A 65 -0.20 14.66 -5.97
C GLY A 65 -1.03 14.49 -7.24
N GLY A 66 -2.09 13.66 -7.20
CA GLY A 66 -3.06 13.53 -8.27
C GLY A 66 -3.81 14.84 -8.55
N TYR A 67 -4.29 15.50 -7.49
CA TYR A 67 -4.96 16.80 -7.61
C TYR A 67 -4.06 17.87 -8.25
N ILE A 68 -2.80 17.98 -7.82
CA ILE A 68 -1.84 18.94 -8.38
C ILE A 68 -1.54 18.62 -9.85
N ALA A 69 -1.40 17.35 -10.20
CA ALA A 69 -1.15 16.93 -11.56
C ALA A 69 -2.32 17.29 -12.49
N ASP A 70 -3.56 16.98 -12.08
CA ASP A 70 -4.73 17.22 -12.93
C ASP A 70 -5.02 18.71 -13.11
N ARG A 71 -4.69 19.54 -12.12
CA ARG A 71 -5.04 20.97 -12.15
C ARG A 71 -3.93 21.88 -12.66
N TYR A 72 -2.66 21.53 -12.43
CA TYR A 72 -1.53 22.45 -12.67
C TYR A 72 -0.41 21.90 -13.53
N TRP A 73 0.10 20.70 -13.22
CA TRP A 73 1.38 20.23 -13.77
C TRP A 73 1.26 19.27 -14.94
N GLY A 74 0.13 18.57 -15.05
CA GLY A 74 -0.02 17.41 -15.92
C GLY A 74 0.74 16.18 -15.40
N ASN A 75 0.32 15.01 -15.89
CA ASN A 75 0.86 13.73 -15.38
C ASN A 75 2.35 13.54 -15.71
N ARG A 76 2.80 13.97 -16.92
CA ARG A 76 4.20 13.81 -17.34
C ARG A 76 5.18 14.50 -16.40
N ARG A 77 4.90 15.76 -16.05
CA ARG A 77 5.77 16.54 -15.16
C ARG A 77 5.74 15.98 -13.75
N SER A 78 4.55 15.60 -13.27
CA SER A 78 4.38 15.02 -11.94
C SER A 78 5.14 13.71 -11.78
N ILE A 79 5.11 12.81 -12.77
CA ILE A 79 5.90 11.56 -12.75
C ILE A 79 7.40 11.86 -12.67
N VAL A 80 7.93 12.80 -13.46
CA VAL A 80 9.36 13.12 -13.46
C VAL A 80 9.79 13.74 -12.12
N VAL A 81 9.02 14.73 -11.62
CA VAL A 81 9.31 15.36 -10.34
C VAL A 81 9.24 14.33 -9.22
N GLY A 82 8.19 13.50 -9.21
CA GLY A 82 8.03 12.42 -8.22
C GLY A 82 9.21 11.45 -8.24
N ALA A 83 9.60 10.98 -9.44
CA ALA A 83 10.71 10.05 -9.61
C ALA A 83 12.06 10.64 -9.12
N LEU A 84 12.36 11.89 -9.47
CA LEU A 84 13.59 12.55 -9.02
C LEU A 84 13.59 12.81 -7.51
N THR A 85 12.45 13.18 -6.95
CA THR A 85 12.29 13.36 -5.51
C THR A 85 12.50 12.04 -4.76
N MET A 86 11.94 10.92 -5.28
CA MET A 86 12.17 9.59 -4.70
C MET A 86 13.63 9.14 -4.85
N ALA A 87 14.28 9.41 -5.98
CA ALA A 87 15.70 9.10 -6.17
C ALA A 87 16.57 9.83 -5.15
N LEU A 88 16.28 11.10 -4.90
CA LEU A 88 16.96 11.88 -3.84
C LEU A 88 16.67 11.30 -2.46
N GLY A 89 15.45 10.87 -2.19
CA GLY A 89 15.07 10.20 -0.93
C GLY A 89 15.87 8.91 -0.71
N GLN A 90 15.99 8.05 -1.73
CA GLN A 90 16.81 6.83 -1.68
C GLN A 90 18.31 7.15 -1.50
N PHE A 91 18.79 8.21 -2.14
CA PHE A 91 20.17 8.67 -1.96
C PHE A 91 20.45 9.13 -0.51
N LEU A 92 19.49 9.81 0.12
CA LEU A 92 19.62 10.17 1.54
C LEU A 92 19.61 8.94 2.46
N LEU A 93 18.84 7.89 2.13
CA LEU A 93 18.90 6.61 2.86
C LEU A 93 20.25 5.92 2.67
N PHE A 94 20.80 5.96 1.47
CA PHE A 94 22.17 5.48 1.22
C PHE A 94 23.19 6.24 2.07
N LEU A 95 23.12 7.57 2.11
CA LEU A 95 23.99 8.38 2.97
C LEU A 95 23.78 8.09 4.45
N SER A 96 22.52 7.94 4.89
CA SER A 96 22.19 7.52 6.25
C SER A 96 22.92 6.22 6.63
N ALA A 97 22.90 5.23 5.75
CA ALA A 97 23.59 3.96 5.97
C ALA A 97 25.11 4.06 5.86
N CYS A 98 25.66 5.03 5.12
CA CYS A 98 27.10 5.31 5.13
C CYS A 98 27.57 5.89 6.48
N TYR A 99 26.74 6.70 7.11
CA TYR A 99 27.03 7.36 8.38
C TYR A 99 26.38 6.67 9.58
N PHE A 100 26.05 5.38 9.51
CA PHE A 100 25.31 4.67 10.56
C PHE A 100 25.99 4.70 11.94
N GLN A 101 27.32 4.86 12.01
CA GLN A 101 28.06 5.00 13.26
C GLN A 101 27.76 6.33 13.96
N GLU A 102 27.43 7.39 13.21
CA GLU A 102 26.97 8.66 13.73
C GLU A 102 25.43 8.66 13.81
N VAL A 103 24.89 7.91 14.77
CA VAL A 103 23.47 7.57 14.86
C VAL A 103 22.54 8.79 14.74
N ALA A 104 22.90 9.93 15.32
CA ALA A 104 22.08 11.14 15.24
C ALA A 104 21.98 11.69 13.81
N LEU A 105 23.13 11.79 13.10
CA LEU A 105 23.17 12.22 11.70
C LEU A 105 22.45 11.21 10.79
N ALA A 106 22.70 9.92 11.02
CA ALA A 106 22.07 8.85 10.25
C ALA A 106 20.53 8.88 10.38
N LYS A 107 19.99 9.03 11.61
CA LYS A 107 18.55 9.19 11.85
C LYS A 107 18.00 10.43 11.15
N TYR A 108 18.68 11.56 11.21
CA TYR A 108 18.25 12.77 10.53
C TYR A 108 18.17 12.58 9.00
N LEU A 109 19.23 12.02 8.39
CA LEU A 109 19.25 11.70 6.95
C LEU A 109 18.15 10.71 6.56
N MET A 110 17.90 9.69 7.39
CA MET A 110 16.83 8.73 7.21
C MET A 110 15.46 9.43 7.16
N PHE A 111 15.12 10.25 8.15
CA PHE A 111 13.81 10.92 8.18
C PHE A 111 13.64 11.91 7.03
N CYS A 112 14.69 12.65 6.64
CA CYS A 112 14.66 13.49 5.45
C CYS A 112 14.43 12.65 4.18
N GLY A 113 15.12 11.50 4.06
CA GLY A 113 14.93 10.55 2.95
C GLY A 113 13.51 10.03 2.87
N LEU A 114 12.94 9.59 4.00
CA LEU A 114 11.55 9.11 4.06
C LEU A 114 10.55 10.20 3.67
N GLY A 115 10.75 11.44 4.12
CA GLY A 115 9.91 12.58 3.74
C GLY A 115 9.89 12.81 2.23
N LEU A 116 11.06 12.73 1.58
CA LEU A 116 11.16 12.84 0.12
C LEU A 116 10.51 11.66 -0.60
N LEU A 117 10.64 10.44 -0.09
CA LEU A 117 9.98 9.25 -0.65
C LEU A 117 8.47 9.37 -0.57
N ILE A 118 7.91 9.82 0.55
CA ILE A 118 6.48 10.07 0.73
C ILE A 118 5.97 11.11 -0.28
N LEU A 119 6.65 12.25 -0.39
CA LEU A 119 6.27 13.31 -1.32
C LEU A 119 6.38 12.87 -2.78
N GLY A 120 7.51 12.23 -3.13
CA GLY A 120 7.76 11.77 -4.49
C GLY A 120 6.76 10.70 -4.95
N ASN A 121 6.42 9.73 -4.09
CA ASN A 121 5.40 8.73 -4.38
C ASN A 121 4.02 9.35 -4.62
N GLY A 122 3.67 10.38 -3.83
CA GLY A 122 2.43 11.13 -4.02
C GLY A 122 2.30 11.71 -5.43
N PHE A 123 3.37 12.22 -6.01
CA PHE A 123 3.37 12.73 -7.39
C PHE A 123 3.51 11.65 -8.45
N PHE A 124 4.13 10.53 -8.16
CA PHE A 124 4.41 9.49 -9.14
C PHE A 124 3.22 8.54 -9.34
N LYS A 125 2.81 7.88 -8.26
CA LYS A 125 1.90 6.72 -8.29
C LYS A 125 0.53 6.97 -8.94
N PRO A 126 -0.24 8.03 -8.59
CA PRO A 126 -1.54 8.26 -9.21
C PRO A 126 -1.42 8.62 -10.69
N ASN A 127 -0.33 9.26 -11.07
CA ASN A 127 -0.14 9.83 -12.40
C ASN A 127 0.27 8.80 -13.45
N ILE A 128 1.15 7.87 -13.08
CA ILE A 128 1.59 6.83 -14.01
C ILE A 128 0.45 5.86 -14.35
N SER A 129 -0.34 5.46 -13.37
CA SER A 129 -1.50 4.58 -13.57
C SER A 129 -2.58 5.23 -14.46
N THR A 130 -2.85 6.53 -14.26
CA THR A 130 -3.77 7.30 -15.09
C THR A 130 -3.30 7.36 -16.55
N MET A 131 -2.01 7.47 -16.79
CA MET A 131 -1.47 7.53 -18.14
C MET A 131 -1.70 6.26 -18.93
N VAL A 132 -1.70 5.08 -18.30
CA VAL A 132 -2.00 3.80 -18.98
C VAL A 132 -3.37 3.88 -19.67
N GLY A 133 -4.40 4.32 -18.96
CA GLY A 133 -5.75 4.45 -19.53
C GLY A 133 -5.85 5.49 -20.66
N ARG A 134 -5.04 6.55 -20.61
CA ARG A 134 -5.04 7.64 -21.61
C ARG A 134 -4.32 7.30 -22.92
N LEU A 135 -3.60 6.18 -22.98
CA LEU A 135 -2.98 5.69 -24.22
C LEU A 135 -3.99 5.05 -25.19
N TYR A 136 -5.24 4.84 -24.76
CA TYR A 136 -6.27 4.15 -25.51
C TYR A 136 -7.53 5.00 -25.63
N THR A 137 -8.30 4.78 -26.70
CA THR A 137 -9.64 5.40 -26.85
C THR A 137 -10.61 4.86 -25.77
N PRO A 138 -11.68 5.59 -25.41
CA PRO A 138 -12.63 5.15 -24.38
C PRO A 138 -13.15 3.73 -24.58
N ASP A 139 -13.44 3.33 -25.80
CA ASP A 139 -14.06 2.05 -26.17
C ASP A 139 -13.06 0.96 -26.58
N ASP A 140 -11.75 1.15 -26.34
CA ASP A 140 -10.75 0.17 -26.71
C ASP A 140 -10.74 -1.04 -25.76
N ASN A 141 -11.11 -2.19 -26.26
CA ASN A 141 -11.18 -3.46 -25.51
C ASN A 141 -9.81 -3.95 -24.99
N ARG A 142 -8.69 -3.37 -25.47
CA ARG A 142 -7.33 -3.73 -25.04
C ARG A 142 -6.94 -3.09 -23.71
N LYS A 143 -7.75 -2.16 -23.16
CA LYS A 143 -7.43 -1.49 -21.89
C LYS A 143 -7.21 -2.46 -20.74
N ASP A 144 -8.09 -3.46 -20.59
CA ASP A 144 -7.98 -4.42 -19.49
C ASP A 144 -6.68 -5.22 -19.56
N SER A 145 -6.30 -5.67 -20.77
CA SER A 145 -5.03 -6.34 -20.96
C SER A 145 -3.82 -5.39 -20.78
N ALA A 146 -3.98 -4.11 -21.09
CA ALA A 146 -2.94 -3.11 -20.86
C ALA A 146 -2.67 -2.89 -19.37
N PHE A 147 -3.71 -2.79 -18.55
CA PHE A 147 -3.58 -2.72 -17.09
C PHE A 147 -2.97 -4.01 -16.51
N THR A 148 -3.30 -5.18 -17.10
CA THR A 148 -2.67 -6.45 -16.71
C THR A 148 -1.18 -6.45 -17.00
N ILE A 149 -0.76 -6.01 -18.20
CA ILE A 149 0.66 -5.89 -18.55
C ILE A 149 1.36 -4.89 -17.60
N PHE A 150 0.75 -3.74 -17.34
CA PHE A 150 1.29 -2.75 -16.41
C PHE A 150 1.47 -3.34 -15.00
N TYR A 151 0.47 -4.08 -14.51
CA TYR A 151 0.54 -4.77 -13.21
C TYR A 151 1.61 -5.87 -13.17
N MET A 152 1.90 -6.53 -14.28
CA MET A 152 3.06 -7.44 -14.37
C MET A 152 4.37 -6.69 -14.10
N GLY A 153 4.52 -5.44 -14.56
CA GLY A 153 5.68 -4.60 -14.24
C GLY A 153 5.85 -4.38 -12.73
N VAL A 154 4.75 -4.13 -12.03
CA VAL A 154 4.74 -4.04 -10.55
C VAL A 154 5.30 -5.33 -9.93
N ASN A 155 4.81 -6.49 -10.36
CA ASN A 155 5.22 -7.78 -9.78
C ASN A 155 6.67 -8.16 -10.14
N VAL A 156 7.13 -7.85 -11.34
CA VAL A 156 8.54 -8.07 -11.72
C VAL A 156 9.45 -7.20 -10.86
N GLY A 157 9.14 -5.92 -10.70
CA GLY A 157 9.91 -5.00 -9.85
C GLY A 157 9.94 -5.45 -8.40
N SER A 158 8.79 -5.82 -7.82
CA SER A 158 8.68 -6.27 -6.43
C SER A 158 9.32 -7.64 -6.19
N THR A 159 9.42 -8.51 -7.20
CA THR A 159 10.14 -9.78 -7.12
C THR A 159 11.66 -9.55 -7.09
N LEU A 160 12.17 -8.75 -8.03
CA LEU A 160 13.61 -8.54 -8.18
C LEU A 160 14.20 -7.69 -7.03
N ALA A 161 13.41 -6.80 -6.48
CA ALA A 161 13.88 -5.83 -5.49
C ALA A 161 14.45 -6.47 -4.21
N PRO A 162 13.73 -7.33 -3.47
CA PRO A 162 14.30 -7.96 -2.29
C PRO A 162 15.43 -8.92 -2.63
N LEU A 163 15.42 -9.54 -3.82
CA LEU A 163 16.49 -10.43 -4.25
C LEU A 163 17.80 -9.67 -4.46
N VAL A 164 17.75 -8.54 -5.18
CA VAL A 164 18.97 -7.75 -5.47
C VAL A 164 19.39 -6.96 -4.25
N CYS A 165 18.49 -6.16 -3.66
CA CYS A 165 18.81 -5.30 -2.53
C CYS A 165 19.14 -6.13 -1.27
N GLY A 166 18.47 -7.27 -1.07
CA GLY A 166 18.74 -8.19 0.03
C GLY A 166 20.09 -8.86 -0.12
N LEU A 167 20.46 -9.28 -1.35
CA LEU A 167 21.76 -9.91 -1.59
C LEU A 167 22.95 -9.01 -1.20
N VAL A 168 22.85 -7.72 -1.54
CA VAL A 168 23.96 -6.78 -1.31
C VAL A 168 23.84 -5.99 0.00
N GLY A 169 22.64 -5.93 0.60
CA GLY A 169 22.37 -5.11 1.79
C GLY A 169 22.02 -5.88 3.05
N ASN A 170 21.57 -7.14 2.96
CA ASN A 170 21.21 -7.97 4.13
C ASN A 170 22.21 -9.13 4.27
N THR A 171 23.48 -8.80 4.49
CA THR A 171 24.59 -9.75 4.59
C THR A 171 24.90 -10.20 6.03
N GLY A 172 24.16 -9.65 7.02
CA GLY A 172 24.47 -9.81 8.45
C GLY A 172 25.39 -8.73 9.00
N HIS A 173 25.92 -7.85 8.17
CA HIS A 173 26.78 -6.72 8.57
C HIS A 173 26.01 -5.38 8.41
N PRO A 174 25.83 -4.58 9.48
CA PRO A 174 25.09 -3.32 9.42
C PRO A 174 25.64 -2.31 8.40
N GLU A 175 26.93 -2.35 8.12
CA GLU A 175 27.59 -1.49 7.13
C GLU A 175 27.16 -1.74 5.68
N ASP A 176 26.60 -2.90 5.37
CA ASP A 176 26.25 -3.30 4.02
C ASP A 176 24.85 -2.81 3.60
N PHE A 177 23.99 -2.39 4.54
CA PHE A 177 22.69 -1.78 4.19
C PHE A 177 22.80 -0.66 3.16
N LYS A 178 23.93 0.07 3.17
CA LYS A 178 24.21 1.12 2.19
C LYS A 178 24.12 0.62 0.74
N TRP A 179 24.61 -0.58 0.45
CA TRP A 179 24.59 -1.14 -0.90
C TRP A 179 23.19 -1.47 -1.38
N GLY A 180 22.33 -1.95 -0.48
CA GLY A 180 20.93 -2.21 -0.78
C GLY A 180 20.15 -0.91 -1.08
N PHE A 181 20.35 0.15 -0.29
CA PHE A 181 19.74 1.47 -0.57
C PHE A 181 20.31 2.11 -1.82
N LEU A 182 21.61 1.93 -2.11
CA LEU A 182 22.22 2.39 -3.36
C LEU A 182 21.61 1.68 -4.57
N ALA A 183 21.40 0.37 -4.51
CA ALA A 183 20.75 -0.39 -5.57
C ALA A 183 19.32 0.12 -5.82
N ALA A 184 18.55 0.38 -4.74
CA ALA A 184 17.21 0.97 -4.84
C ALA A 184 17.24 2.39 -5.47
N CYS A 185 18.24 3.20 -5.12
CA CYS A 185 18.46 4.53 -5.70
C CYS A 185 18.76 4.45 -7.20
N ILE A 186 19.69 3.58 -7.60
CA ILE A 186 20.04 3.35 -9.00
C ILE A 186 18.80 2.90 -9.80
N GLY A 187 18.01 1.98 -9.27
CA GLY A 187 16.76 1.56 -9.89
C GLY A 187 15.81 2.74 -10.14
N MET A 188 15.65 3.63 -9.17
CA MET A 188 14.80 4.82 -9.34
C MET A 188 15.33 5.78 -10.39
N ILE A 189 16.64 6.02 -10.41
CA ILE A 189 17.31 6.86 -11.43
C ILE A 189 17.13 6.26 -12.83
N LEU A 190 17.29 4.94 -12.98
CA LEU A 190 17.08 4.26 -14.27
C LEU A 190 15.63 4.44 -14.76
N GLY A 191 14.64 4.22 -13.89
CA GLY A 191 13.23 4.43 -14.21
C GLY A 191 12.92 5.87 -14.64
N ALA A 192 13.42 6.85 -13.87
CA ALA A 192 13.27 8.27 -14.17
C ALA A 192 13.92 8.66 -15.50
N THR A 193 15.13 8.16 -15.75
CA THR A 193 15.91 8.45 -16.98
C THR A 193 15.23 7.87 -18.21
N VAL A 194 14.83 6.61 -18.17
CA VAL A 194 14.12 5.93 -19.28
C VAL A 194 12.83 6.68 -19.58
N PHE A 195 12.04 7.04 -18.57
CA PHE A 195 10.82 7.81 -18.78
C PHE A 195 11.12 9.19 -19.39
N GLN A 196 12.09 9.93 -18.85
CA GLN A 196 12.43 11.26 -19.31
C GLN A 196 12.86 11.30 -20.78
N ILE A 197 13.68 10.32 -21.21
CA ILE A 197 14.20 10.24 -22.59
C ILE A 197 13.08 9.90 -23.58
N PHE A 198 12.21 8.94 -23.23
CA PHE A 198 11.27 8.36 -24.19
C PHE A 198 9.84 8.88 -24.10
N LYS A 199 9.48 9.64 -23.05
CA LYS A 199 8.11 10.13 -22.84
C LYS A 199 7.54 10.92 -24.01
N ASN A 200 8.36 11.76 -24.67
CA ASN A 200 7.91 12.59 -25.77
C ASN A 200 7.68 11.79 -27.06
N LYS A 201 8.39 10.67 -27.22
CA LYS A 201 8.31 9.81 -28.40
C LYS A 201 7.17 8.78 -28.33
N TYR A 202 6.89 8.24 -27.14
CA TYR A 202 6.01 7.08 -27.00
C TYR A 202 4.74 7.33 -26.21
N ILE A 203 4.66 8.39 -25.37
CA ILE A 203 3.47 8.69 -24.60
C ILE A 203 2.55 9.62 -25.41
N CYS A 204 1.87 9.03 -26.38
CA CYS A 204 0.91 9.72 -27.23
C CYS A 204 -0.40 8.92 -27.26
N ASP A 205 -1.51 9.64 -27.50
CA ASP A 205 -2.80 9.02 -27.78
C ASP A 205 -2.81 8.35 -29.18
N PRO A 206 -3.86 7.64 -29.56
CA PRO A 206 -3.97 7.02 -30.89
C PRO A 206 -3.90 8.00 -32.06
N ASP A 207 -4.19 9.27 -31.83
CA ASP A 207 -4.14 10.34 -32.82
C ASP A 207 -2.76 11.02 -32.90
N GLY A 208 -1.80 10.58 -32.05
CA GLY A 208 -0.44 11.10 -32.01
C GLY A 208 -0.26 12.33 -31.11
N ASN A 209 -1.29 12.76 -30.40
CA ASN A 209 -1.18 13.91 -29.50
C ASN A 209 -0.49 13.50 -28.18
N PRO A 210 0.33 14.38 -27.59
CA PRO A 210 1.01 14.08 -26.34
C PRO A 210 0.03 13.96 -25.17
N VAL A 211 0.03 12.80 -24.49
CA VAL A 211 -0.80 12.52 -23.31
C VAL A 211 -0.13 13.05 -22.04
N GLY A 212 -0.93 13.55 -21.10
CA GLY A 212 -0.47 13.94 -19.75
C GLY A 212 0.31 15.24 -19.69
N VAL A 213 0.17 16.11 -20.68
CA VAL A 213 0.68 17.49 -20.64
C VAL A 213 -0.13 18.37 -19.70
N ALA A 214 0.42 19.50 -19.28
CA ALA A 214 -0.27 20.44 -18.41
C ALA A 214 -1.60 20.92 -19.05
N PRO A 215 -2.67 21.08 -18.28
CA PRO A 215 -3.93 21.58 -18.78
C PRO A 215 -3.75 22.99 -19.39
N GLN A 216 -4.17 23.18 -20.63
CA GLN A 216 -4.24 24.53 -21.22
C GLN A 216 -5.41 25.28 -20.57
N ARG A 217 -5.14 26.41 -19.94
CA ARG A 217 -6.17 27.32 -19.48
C ARG A 217 -6.83 27.99 -20.69
N SER A 218 -7.92 27.41 -21.17
CA SER A 218 -8.77 28.07 -22.17
C SER A 218 -9.45 29.25 -21.50
N ALA A 219 -9.20 30.45 -22.00
CA ALA A 219 -9.76 31.72 -21.49
C ALA A 219 -11.28 31.87 -21.66
N SER A 220 -11.99 30.86 -22.18
CA SER A 220 -13.38 30.93 -22.58
C SER A 220 -14.42 30.34 -21.61
N THR A 221 -14.02 29.93 -20.39
CA THR A 221 -14.94 29.27 -19.43
C THR A 221 -15.20 30.09 -18.16
N SER A 222 -15.08 31.42 -18.21
CA SER A 222 -15.14 32.28 -17.02
C SER A 222 -16.56 32.63 -16.54
N GLN A 223 -17.65 32.30 -17.24
CA GLN A 223 -18.98 32.73 -16.85
C GLN A 223 -19.93 31.67 -16.26
N GLN A 224 -19.59 30.36 -16.31
CA GLN A 224 -20.44 29.33 -15.70
C GLN A 224 -19.88 28.73 -14.41
N SER A 225 -18.70 29.18 -13.94
CA SER A 225 -18.02 28.57 -12.80
C SER A 225 -18.20 29.25 -11.44
N GLU A 226 -18.81 30.45 -11.37
CA GLU A 226 -18.86 31.20 -10.09
C GLU A 226 -19.80 30.59 -9.05
N THR A 227 -20.96 30.08 -9.45
CA THR A 227 -21.95 29.50 -8.51
C THR A 227 -21.62 28.08 -8.09
N SER A 228 -20.94 27.32 -8.94
CA SER A 228 -20.42 25.99 -8.57
C SER A 228 -19.12 26.07 -7.76
N SER A 229 -18.32 27.11 -7.99
CA SER A 229 -17.06 27.35 -7.26
C SER A 229 -17.29 27.64 -5.77
N HIS A 230 -18.27 28.45 -5.40
CA HIS A 230 -18.54 28.80 -4.00
C HIS A 230 -18.98 27.58 -3.15
N LYS A 231 -19.83 26.70 -3.69
CA LYS A 231 -20.25 25.47 -3.00
C LYS A 231 -19.10 24.46 -2.87
N SER A 232 -18.22 24.37 -3.87
CA SER A 232 -17.03 23.52 -3.85
C SER A 232 -16.03 24.01 -2.79
N THR A 233 -15.76 25.31 -2.71
CA THR A 233 -14.83 25.91 -1.74
C THR A 233 -15.30 25.71 -0.30
N SER A 234 -16.58 25.91 -0.01
CA SER A 234 -17.15 25.72 1.34
C SER A 234 -17.01 24.28 1.82
N ARG A 235 -17.22 23.28 0.94
CA ARG A 235 -17.03 21.86 1.28
C ARG A 235 -15.59 21.49 1.51
N THR A 236 -14.68 22.01 0.70
CA THR A 236 -13.24 21.78 0.89
C THR A 236 -12.79 22.37 2.22
N LEU A 237 -13.25 23.57 2.58
CA LEU A 237 -12.96 24.18 3.88
C LEU A 237 -13.55 23.37 5.04
N LEU A 238 -14.78 22.86 4.90
CA LEU A 238 -15.40 21.97 5.90
C LEU A 238 -14.59 20.69 6.07
N MET A 239 -14.14 20.07 4.98
CA MET A 239 -13.32 18.88 5.01
C MET A 239 -11.97 19.14 5.71
N LEU A 240 -11.28 20.19 5.35
CA LEU A 240 -10.01 20.56 5.96
C LEU A 240 -10.17 20.91 7.45
N GLY A 241 -11.19 21.71 7.78
CA GLY A 241 -11.47 22.10 9.16
C GLY A 241 -11.87 20.93 10.06
N SER A 242 -12.75 20.04 9.58
CA SER A 242 -13.13 18.84 10.34
C SER A 242 -11.99 17.82 10.45
N THR A 243 -11.16 17.68 9.43
CA THR A 243 -9.94 16.83 9.52
C THR A 243 -8.97 17.40 10.55
N LEU A 244 -8.70 18.70 10.53
CA LEU A 244 -7.84 19.35 11.51
C LEU A 244 -8.39 19.19 12.93
N LEU A 245 -9.69 19.43 13.13
CA LEU A 245 -10.34 19.28 14.43
C LEU A 245 -10.22 17.84 14.96
N LEU A 246 -10.54 16.83 14.14
CA LEU A 246 -10.41 15.44 14.55
C LEU A 246 -8.94 15.03 14.78
N THR A 247 -8.00 15.53 13.98
CA THR A 247 -6.58 15.31 14.20
C THR A 247 -6.16 15.84 15.58
N LEU A 248 -6.57 17.05 15.93
CA LEU A 248 -6.31 17.63 17.26
C LEU A 248 -6.95 16.78 18.36
N LEU A 249 -8.22 16.37 18.21
CA LEU A 249 -8.92 15.55 19.21
C LEU A 249 -8.26 14.18 19.43
N PHE A 250 -7.79 13.52 18.36
CA PHE A 250 -7.09 12.24 18.46
C PHE A 250 -5.67 12.37 19.02
N SER A 251 -5.08 13.56 18.93
CA SER A 251 -3.74 13.84 19.47
C SER A 251 -3.75 14.23 20.96
N ILE A 252 -4.94 14.42 21.57
CA ILE A 252 -5.05 14.75 22.99
C ILE A 252 -4.81 13.50 23.84
N ASN A 253 -3.88 13.59 24.77
CA ASN A 253 -3.72 12.62 25.83
C ASN A 253 -4.73 12.93 26.97
N TRP A 254 -5.88 12.28 26.93
CA TRP A 254 -6.99 12.48 27.87
C TRP A 254 -6.68 12.09 29.32
N SER A 255 -5.56 11.38 29.53
CA SER A 255 -5.09 10.97 30.86
C SER A 255 -4.04 11.90 31.45
N ALA A 256 -3.55 12.88 30.67
CA ALA A 256 -2.51 13.81 31.08
C ALA A 256 -3.08 15.09 31.70
N ASP A 257 -2.28 15.74 32.55
CA ASP A 257 -2.56 17.09 33.06
C ASP A 257 -2.62 18.11 31.91
N SER A 258 -3.33 19.20 32.12
CA SER A 258 -3.55 20.25 31.11
C SER A 258 -2.26 20.83 30.49
N ALA A 259 -1.13 20.75 31.16
CA ALA A 259 0.18 21.17 30.65
C ALA A 259 0.82 20.17 29.65
N HIS A 260 0.35 18.94 29.63
CA HIS A 260 0.91 17.84 28.83
C HIS A 260 -0.10 17.19 27.88
N LEU A 261 -1.18 17.90 27.51
CA LEU A 261 -2.26 17.39 26.67
C LEU A 261 -1.82 16.79 25.33
N PHE A 262 -0.71 17.24 24.79
CA PHE A 262 -0.14 16.79 23.51
C PHE A 262 1.24 16.13 23.68
N ALA A 263 1.63 15.79 24.93
CA ALA A 263 2.84 15.03 25.17
C ALA A 263 2.65 13.64 24.55
N ASP A 264 3.66 13.16 23.84
CA ASP A 264 3.69 11.87 23.15
C ASP A 264 2.60 11.69 22.06
N ALA A 265 2.05 12.79 21.52
CA ALA A 265 1.03 12.75 20.50
C ALA A 265 1.54 12.17 19.18
N ASP A 266 0.94 11.08 18.69
CA ASP A 266 1.19 10.57 17.33
C ASP A 266 0.32 11.34 16.31
N TRP A 267 0.83 12.49 15.88
CA TRP A 267 0.18 13.38 14.91
C TRP A 267 -0.09 12.70 13.56
N ILE A 268 0.78 11.76 13.16
CA ILE A 268 0.64 11.05 11.89
C ILE A 268 -0.52 10.07 11.95
N SER A 269 -0.63 9.27 13.00
CA SER A 269 -1.80 8.41 13.24
C SER A 269 -3.08 9.22 13.27
N SER A 270 -3.08 10.30 14.05
CA SER A 270 -4.23 11.18 14.22
C SER A 270 -4.71 11.76 12.88
N LEU A 271 -3.78 12.22 12.04
CA LEU A 271 -4.09 12.74 10.71
C LEU A 271 -4.65 11.66 9.76
N ILE A 272 -4.02 10.49 9.72
CA ILE A 272 -4.47 9.38 8.86
C ILE A 272 -5.87 8.93 9.25
N TYR A 273 -6.12 8.67 10.55
CA TYR A 273 -7.42 8.21 11.01
C TYR A 273 -8.50 9.28 10.90
N ALA A 274 -8.18 10.54 11.21
CA ALA A 274 -9.10 11.66 11.01
C ALA A 274 -9.53 11.79 9.54
N THR A 275 -8.59 11.74 8.61
CA THR A 275 -8.88 11.82 7.17
C THR A 275 -9.71 10.62 6.72
N THR A 276 -9.40 9.42 7.21
CA THR A 276 -10.11 8.17 6.90
C THR A 276 -11.57 8.21 7.37
N ILE A 277 -11.88 8.94 8.43
CA ILE A 277 -13.25 9.11 8.93
C ILE A 277 -13.97 10.27 8.24
N VAL A 278 -13.32 11.43 8.15
CA VAL A 278 -13.97 12.67 7.64
C VAL A 278 -14.37 12.54 6.18
N MET A 279 -13.50 11.99 5.34
CA MET A 279 -13.76 11.94 3.90
C MET A 279 -15.00 11.10 3.54
N PRO A 280 -15.20 9.87 4.08
CA PRO A 280 -16.44 9.13 3.89
C PRO A 280 -17.69 9.86 4.39
N VAL A 281 -17.62 10.50 5.56
CA VAL A 281 -18.74 11.22 6.14
C VAL A 281 -19.18 12.38 5.24
N ILE A 282 -18.25 13.17 4.74
CA ILE A 282 -18.55 14.30 3.84
C ILE A 282 -19.15 13.83 2.50
N ILE A 283 -18.69 12.70 1.97
CA ILE A 283 -19.23 12.15 0.73
C ILE A 283 -20.68 11.65 0.95
N ILE A 284 -20.93 10.83 1.98
CA ILE A 284 -22.25 10.22 2.16
C ILE A 284 -23.33 11.22 2.60
N THR A 285 -22.92 12.33 3.20
CA THR A 285 -23.82 13.42 3.61
C THR A 285 -24.15 14.39 2.46
N ASP A 286 -23.62 14.17 1.26
CA ASP A 286 -23.94 14.99 0.10
C ASP A 286 -25.42 14.91 -0.24
N HIS A 287 -26.08 16.08 -0.28
CA HIS A 287 -27.50 16.19 -0.63
C HIS A 287 -27.82 15.82 -2.08
N SER A 288 -26.81 15.85 -2.96
CA SER A 288 -26.99 15.47 -4.36
C SER A 288 -27.09 13.95 -4.58
N LEU A 289 -26.75 13.15 -3.57
CA LEU A 289 -26.83 11.69 -3.63
C LEU A 289 -28.25 11.19 -3.41
N SER A 290 -28.73 10.35 -4.32
CA SER A 290 -29.97 9.60 -4.15
C SER A 290 -29.84 8.55 -3.04
N ARG A 291 -30.98 8.03 -2.55
CA ARG A 291 -31.00 6.96 -1.55
C ARG A 291 -30.28 5.70 -2.05
N HIS A 292 -30.43 5.35 -3.32
CA HIS A 292 -29.78 4.19 -3.93
C HIS A 292 -28.24 4.37 -4.01
N GLU A 293 -27.79 5.56 -4.42
CA GLU A 293 -26.36 5.88 -4.44
C GLU A 293 -25.75 5.81 -3.03
N LYS A 294 -26.44 6.35 -2.01
CA LYS A 294 -25.99 6.25 -0.60
C LYS A 294 -25.87 4.81 -0.11
N LEU A 295 -26.80 3.92 -0.49
CA LEU A 295 -26.71 2.51 -0.15
C LEU A 295 -25.50 1.83 -0.78
N ARG A 296 -25.23 2.09 -2.07
CA ARG A 296 -24.04 1.58 -2.77
C ARG A 296 -22.73 2.10 -2.17
N ILE A 297 -22.67 3.39 -1.85
CA ILE A 297 -21.52 3.99 -1.16
C ILE A 297 -21.36 3.39 0.23
N GLY A 298 -22.45 3.14 0.96
CA GLY A 298 -22.41 2.45 2.25
C GLY A 298 -21.80 1.06 2.18
N VAL A 299 -22.06 0.32 1.09
CA VAL A 299 -21.39 -0.98 0.85
C VAL A 299 -19.88 -0.80 0.67
N ILE A 300 -19.44 0.21 -0.10
CA ILE A 300 -18.01 0.50 -0.27
C ILE A 300 -17.36 0.76 1.10
N TYR A 301 -17.98 1.56 1.96
CA TYR A 301 -17.42 1.91 3.27
C TYR A 301 -17.37 0.75 4.24
N ILE A 302 -18.41 -0.09 4.27
CA ILE A 302 -18.41 -1.30 5.11
C ILE A 302 -17.28 -2.24 4.66
N ILE A 303 -17.14 -2.45 3.36
CA ILE A 303 -16.09 -3.31 2.83
C ILE A 303 -14.70 -2.70 3.08
N ALA A 304 -14.51 -1.40 2.86
CA ALA A 304 -13.26 -0.69 3.14
C ALA A 304 -12.84 -0.83 4.62
N PHE A 305 -13.81 -0.80 5.54
CA PHE A 305 -13.55 -1.04 6.96
C PHE A 305 -12.97 -2.45 7.21
N PHE A 306 -13.54 -3.51 6.62
CA PHE A 306 -13.02 -4.87 6.77
C PHE A 306 -11.66 -5.06 6.06
N VAL A 307 -11.44 -4.34 4.97
CA VAL A 307 -10.17 -4.35 4.22
C VAL A 307 -9.03 -3.76 5.04
N ILE A 308 -9.30 -2.84 5.99
CA ILE A 308 -8.28 -2.37 6.94
C ILE A 308 -7.68 -3.53 7.72
N PHE A 309 -8.49 -4.44 8.24
CA PHE A 309 -8.00 -5.61 9.00
C PHE A 309 -7.19 -6.57 8.11
N PHE A 310 -7.60 -6.74 6.85
CA PHE A 310 -6.83 -7.55 5.91
C PHE A 310 -5.43 -6.97 5.70
N TRP A 311 -5.35 -5.72 5.27
CA TRP A 311 -4.05 -5.11 4.97
C TRP A 311 -3.20 -4.89 6.21
N ALA A 312 -3.78 -4.61 7.38
CA ALA A 312 -3.01 -4.49 8.62
C ALA A 312 -2.29 -5.78 9.01
N ALA A 313 -2.93 -6.92 8.79
CA ALA A 313 -2.31 -8.23 9.01
C ALA A 313 -1.38 -8.63 7.85
N TYR A 314 -1.77 -8.36 6.60
CA TYR A 314 -0.99 -8.70 5.42
C TYR A 314 0.35 -7.94 5.35
N GLU A 315 0.35 -6.65 5.69
CA GLU A 315 1.52 -5.78 5.66
C GLU A 315 2.56 -6.08 6.75
N GLN A 316 2.26 -7.04 7.64
CA GLN A 316 3.27 -7.61 8.53
C GLN A 316 4.45 -8.21 7.76
N ALA A 317 4.28 -8.54 6.48
CA ALA A 317 5.34 -9.01 5.60
C ALA A 317 6.56 -8.08 5.54
N GLY A 318 6.35 -6.78 5.58
CA GLY A 318 7.43 -5.78 5.64
C GLY A 318 7.75 -5.29 7.05
N ALA A 319 7.10 -5.79 8.08
CA ALA A 319 7.20 -5.37 9.46
C ALA A 319 7.60 -6.56 10.38
N SER A 320 6.68 -7.08 11.19
CA SER A 320 7.00 -8.15 12.16
C SER A 320 7.48 -9.46 11.53
N LEU A 321 6.96 -9.84 10.36
CA LEU A 321 7.42 -11.05 9.67
C LEU A 321 8.86 -10.92 9.13
N THR A 322 9.37 -9.68 8.95
CA THR A 322 10.78 -9.46 8.64
C THR A 322 11.66 -9.79 9.84
N PHE A 323 11.25 -9.43 11.06
CA PHE A 323 11.94 -9.86 12.29
C PHE A 323 11.88 -11.36 12.47
N PHE A 324 10.70 -11.96 12.25
CA PHE A 324 10.54 -13.42 12.33
C PHE A 324 11.43 -14.17 11.32
N ALA A 325 11.54 -13.64 10.09
CA ALA A 325 12.42 -14.20 9.07
C ALA A 325 13.90 -14.14 9.47
N ASP A 326 14.32 -13.06 10.11
CA ASP A 326 15.71 -12.85 10.49
C ASP A 326 16.11 -13.63 11.76
N GLU A 327 15.28 -13.54 12.79
CA GLU A 327 15.62 -14.06 14.12
C GLU A 327 15.17 -15.50 14.36
N GLN A 328 13.99 -15.89 13.86
CA GLN A 328 13.32 -17.13 14.26
C GLN A 328 13.25 -18.18 13.15
N THR A 329 13.65 -17.84 11.92
CA THR A 329 13.57 -18.77 10.79
C THR A 329 14.95 -19.35 10.47
N ASP A 330 15.05 -20.68 10.39
CA ASP A 330 16.23 -21.33 9.84
C ASP A 330 16.27 -21.14 8.33
N ARG A 331 17.20 -20.33 7.87
CA ARG A 331 17.34 -19.88 6.47
C ARG A 331 18.46 -20.61 5.73
N HIS A 332 19.01 -21.70 6.31
CA HIS A 332 20.09 -22.44 5.68
C HIS A 332 19.58 -23.35 4.55
N ILE A 333 20.18 -23.21 3.39
CA ILE A 333 19.98 -24.07 2.23
C ILE A 333 21.35 -24.66 1.87
N GLY A 334 21.65 -25.84 2.39
CA GLY A 334 23.01 -26.40 2.31
C GLY A 334 24.03 -25.55 3.08
N GLY A 335 25.07 -25.09 2.41
CA GLY A 335 26.12 -24.24 3.02
C GLY A 335 25.86 -22.73 2.92
N TRP A 336 24.68 -22.28 2.43
CA TRP A 336 24.35 -20.88 2.24
C TRP A 336 23.18 -20.46 3.11
N GLU A 337 23.31 -19.31 3.78
CA GLU A 337 22.23 -18.69 4.53
C GLU A 337 21.50 -17.66 3.64
N MET A 338 20.22 -17.90 3.40
CA MET A 338 19.37 -17.04 2.59
C MET A 338 19.09 -15.70 3.32
N PRO A 339 19.29 -14.53 2.69
CA PRO A 339 18.91 -13.26 3.28
C PRO A 339 17.43 -13.21 3.70
N ALA A 340 17.12 -12.69 4.89
CA ALA A 340 15.73 -12.58 5.39
C ALA A 340 14.83 -11.78 4.45
N ALA A 341 15.39 -10.78 3.78
CA ALA A 341 14.70 -9.96 2.79
C ALA A 341 14.07 -10.77 1.63
N TYR A 342 14.63 -11.94 1.28
CA TYR A 342 14.16 -12.77 0.16
C TYR A 342 12.72 -13.28 0.33
N PHE A 343 12.26 -13.47 1.57
CA PHE A 343 10.88 -13.89 1.81
C PHE A 343 9.85 -12.90 1.24
N GLN A 344 10.18 -11.61 1.15
CA GLN A 344 9.27 -10.62 0.56
C GLN A 344 9.09 -10.78 -0.96
N SER A 345 9.99 -11.52 -1.65
CA SER A 345 9.82 -11.86 -3.08
C SER A 345 8.83 -13.01 -3.31
N PHE A 346 8.51 -13.81 -2.30
CA PHE A 346 7.63 -14.97 -2.49
C PHE A 346 6.21 -14.57 -2.89
N ASN A 347 5.66 -13.52 -2.27
CA ASN A 347 4.32 -13.05 -2.62
C ASN A 347 4.20 -12.66 -4.10
N PRO A 348 4.98 -11.74 -4.68
CA PRO A 348 4.83 -11.38 -6.09
C PRO A 348 5.11 -12.55 -7.06
N ILE A 349 6.00 -13.48 -6.71
CA ILE A 349 6.19 -14.72 -7.48
C ILE A 349 4.92 -15.56 -7.45
N MET A 350 4.34 -15.75 -6.27
CA MET A 350 3.11 -16.53 -6.10
C MET A 350 1.90 -15.85 -6.76
N ILE A 351 1.82 -14.52 -6.77
CA ILE A 351 0.76 -13.80 -7.52
C ILE A 351 0.82 -14.17 -8.99
N VAL A 352 1.99 -14.09 -9.61
CA VAL A 352 2.14 -14.37 -11.05
C VAL A 352 1.72 -15.81 -11.37
N THR A 353 2.04 -16.76 -10.51
CA THR A 353 1.72 -18.19 -10.71
C THR A 353 0.27 -18.55 -10.36
N LEU A 354 -0.29 -17.96 -9.29
CA LEU A 354 -1.63 -18.32 -8.80
C LEU A 354 -2.76 -17.49 -9.43
N ALA A 355 -2.50 -16.26 -9.90
CA ALA A 355 -3.55 -15.42 -10.45
C ALA A 355 -4.30 -16.05 -11.64
N PRO A 356 -3.64 -16.72 -12.63
CA PRO A 356 -4.33 -17.44 -13.69
C PRO A 356 -5.21 -18.58 -13.16
N ILE A 357 -4.76 -19.28 -12.12
CA ILE A 357 -5.50 -20.39 -11.49
C ILE A 357 -6.78 -19.84 -10.84
N PHE A 358 -6.67 -18.75 -10.06
CA PHE A 358 -7.82 -18.12 -9.42
C PHE A 358 -8.81 -17.55 -10.44
N ALA A 359 -8.33 -16.94 -11.53
CA ALA A 359 -9.16 -16.48 -12.63
C ALA A 359 -9.95 -17.66 -13.27
N ALA A 360 -9.30 -18.81 -13.49
CA ALA A 360 -9.94 -20.01 -14.00
C ALA A 360 -10.99 -20.57 -13.02
N VAL A 361 -10.69 -20.59 -11.71
CA VAL A 361 -11.63 -21.02 -10.66
C VAL A 361 -12.87 -20.14 -10.65
N TRP A 362 -12.71 -18.81 -10.64
CA TRP A 362 -13.87 -17.90 -10.65
C TRP A 362 -14.70 -18.03 -11.92
N SER A 363 -14.05 -18.15 -13.09
CA SER A 363 -14.74 -18.38 -14.36
C SER A 363 -15.52 -19.72 -14.36
N PHE A 364 -14.94 -20.78 -13.82
CA PHE A 364 -15.57 -22.08 -13.70
C PHE A 364 -16.80 -22.05 -12.77
N LEU A 365 -16.68 -21.41 -11.61
CA LEU A 365 -17.79 -21.24 -10.67
C LEU A 365 -18.89 -20.34 -11.26
N GLY A 366 -18.51 -19.29 -12.00
CA GLY A 366 -19.43 -18.40 -12.70
C GLY A 366 -20.26 -19.13 -13.76
N LYS A 367 -19.62 -19.98 -14.58
CA LYS A 367 -20.32 -20.81 -15.58
C LYS A 367 -21.32 -21.78 -14.96
N ARG A 368 -21.13 -22.17 -13.70
CA ARG A 368 -22.05 -23.05 -12.95
C ARG A 368 -23.11 -22.29 -12.14
N GLY A 369 -23.09 -20.96 -12.16
CA GLY A 369 -24.01 -20.10 -11.38
C GLY A 369 -23.81 -20.13 -9.87
N ILE A 370 -22.65 -20.63 -9.39
CA ILE A 370 -22.31 -20.76 -7.96
C ILE A 370 -21.15 -19.85 -7.54
N GLU A 371 -20.82 -18.87 -8.36
CA GLU A 371 -19.76 -17.90 -8.04
C GLU A 371 -20.14 -17.07 -6.80
N PRO A 372 -19.26 -17.01 -5.78
CA PRO A 372 -19.51 -16.18 -4.60
C PRO A 372 -19.61 -14.69 -4.96
N SER A 373 -20.51 -13.96 -4.30
CA SER A 373 -20.59 -12.51 -4.45
C SER A 373 -19.29 -11.82 -4.01
N SER A 374 -19.05 -10.59 -4.50
CA SER A 374 -17.84 -9.83 -4.15
C SER A 374 -17.59 -9.73 -2.63
N PRO A 375 -18.60 -9.42 -1.78
CA PRO A 375 -18.39 -9.44 -0.32
C PRO A 375 -18.04 -10.82 0.24
N ARG A 376 -18.58 -11.91 -0.34
CA ARG A 376 -18.21 -13.29 0.09
C ARG A 376 -16.78 -13.64 -0.28
N LYS A 377 -16.32 -13.26 -1.47
CA LYS A 377 -14.92 -13.46 -1.88
C LYS A 377 -13.97 -12.74 -0.95
N GLN A 378 -14.32 -11.53 -0.51
CA GLN A 378 -13.51 -10.77 0.46
C GLN A 378 -13.50 -11.41 1.85
N ALA A 379 -14.63 -11.94 2.31
CA ALA A 379 -14.68 -12.72 3.54
C ALA A 379 -13.81 -13.99 3.46
N ILE A 380 -13.81 -14.69 2.33
CA ILE A 380 -12.91 -15.84 2.07
C ILE A 380 -11.43 -15.37 2.16
N GLY A 381 -11.09 -14.22 1.56
CA GLY A 381 -9.74 -13.66 1.63
C GLY A 381 -9.27 -13.41 3.07
N LEU A 382 -10.12 -12.81 3.91
CA LEU A 382 -9.85 -12.62 5.34
C LEU A 382 -9.72 -13.95 6.10
N GLY A 383 -10.54 -14.94 5.76
CA GLY A 383 -10.46 -16.28 6.35
C GLY A 383 -9.17 -17.01 5.98
N LEU A 384 -8.70 -16.89 4.74
CA LEU A 384 -7.42 -17.42 4.31
C LEU A 384 -6.25 -16.71 5.01
N LEU A 385 -6.35 -15.41 5.21
CA LEU A 385 -5.35 -14.66 5.99
C LEU A 385 -5.25 -15.18 7.43
N ALA A 386 -6.39 -15.37 8.10
CA ALA A 386 -6.44 -15.97 9.44
C ALA A 386 -5.87 -17.39 9.46
N LEU A 387 -6.16 -18.19 8.42
CA LEU A 387 -5.62 -19.55 8.28
C LEU A 387 -4.09 -19.54 8.11
N GLY A 388 -3.53 -18.61 7.35
CA GLY A 388 -2.08 -18.45 7.19
C GLY A 388 -1.40 -18.12 8.54
N TYR A 389 -2.00 -17.23 9.34
CA TYR A 389 -1.50 -16.95 10.68
C TYR A 389 -1.67 -18.12 11.66
N LEU A 390 -2.78 -18.86 11.55
CA LEU A 390 -2.96 -20.08 12.33
C LEU A 390 -1.90 -21.14 11.98
N PHE A 391 -1.58 -21.29 10.69
CA PHE A 391 -0.54 -22.20 10.22
C PHE A 391 0.81 -21.87 10.86
N ILE A 392 1.28 -20.63 10.80
CA ILE A 392 2.57 -20.26 11.41
C ILE A 392 2.53 -20.29 12.94
N ALA A 393 1.39 -19.98 13.57
CA ALA A 393 1.22 -20.08 15.01
C ALA A 393 1.48 -21.52 15.50
N PHE A 394 0.98 -22.53 14.79
CA PHE A 394 1.31 -23.93 15.10
C PHE A 394 2.81 -24.24 14.91
N GLY A 395 3.47 -23.59 13.96
CA GLY A 395 4.89 -23.75 13.71
C GLY A 395 5.79 -23.21 14.83
N VAL A 396 5.27 -22.26 15.63
CA VAL A 396 6.01 -21.67 16.77
C VAL A 396 5.44 -22.06 18.13
N LYS A 397 4.46 -22.95 18.16
CA LYS A 397 3.86 -23.43 19.41
C LYS A 397 4.89 -24.23 20.20
N ASP A 398 5.00 -23.94 21.49
CA ASP A 398 5.85 -24.65 22.45
C ASP A 398 7.36 -24.72 22.08
N ILE A 399 7.85 -23.73 21.29
CA ILE A 399 9.27 -23.64 20.92
C ILE A 399 10.04 -22.96 22.03
N GLU A 400 11.18 -23.55 22.40
CA GLU A 400 12.11 -22.96 23.34
C GLU A 400 12.74 -21.66 22.79
N PRO A 401 13.01 -20.67 23.65
CA PRO A 401 13.66 -19.43 23.24
C PRO A 401 15.00 -19.69 22.51
N GLY A 402 15.18 -19.07 21.36
CA GLY A 402 16.40 -19.20 20.54
C GLY A 402 16.42 -20.36 19.56
N VAL A 403 15.40 -21.23 19.54
CA VAL A 403 15.27 -22.30 18.55
C VAL A 403 14.63 -21.74 17.27
N LYS A 404 15.35 -21.84 16.14
CA LYS A 404 14.84 -21.43 14.84
C LYS A 404 13.92 -22.49 14.23
N VAL A 405 12.84 -22.04 13.60
CA VAL A 405 11.87 -22.91 12.91
C VAL A 405 12.18 -23.03 11.44
N SER A 406 11.71 -24.11 10.82
CA SER A 406 11.84 -24.33 9.37
C SER A 406 11.19 -23.18 8.58
N MET A 407 11.84 -22.75 7.49
CA MET A 407 11.33 -21.77 6.54
C MET A 407 9.98 -22.17 5.89
N VAL A 408 9.60 -23.45 5.96
CA VAL A 408 8.31 -23.95 5.45
C VAL A 408 7.14 -23.23 6.10
N TRP A 409 7.23 -22.90 7.39
CA TRP A 409 6.17 -22.20 8.10
C TRP A 409 5.93 -20.78 7.55
N LEU A 410 7.00 -20.04 7.33
CA LEU A 410 6.92 -18.69 6.78
C LEU A 410 6.51 -18.70 5.29
N THR A 411 7.08 -19.61 4.50
CA THR A 411 6.74 -19.77 3.08
C THR A 411 5.28 -20.21 2.91
N GLY A 412 4.79 -21.12 3.74
CA GLY A 412 3.41 -21.56 3.76
C GLY A 412 2.44 -20.43 4.12
N LEU A 413 2.79 -19.60 5.09
CA LEU A 413 2.04 -18.38 5.40
C LEU A 413 1.95 -17.48 4.17
N TYR A 414 3.07 -17.17 3.49
CA TYR A 414 3.05 -16.33 2.28
C TYR A 414 2.18 -16.92 1.17
N LEU A 415 2.20 -18.25 1.00
CA LEU A 415 1.34 -18.92 0.02
C LEU A 415 -0.14 -18.72 0.34
N ILE A 416 -0.55 -18.98 1.58
CA ILE A 416 -1.96 -18.86 2.00
C ILE A 416 -2.40 -17.39 1.96
N HIS A 417 -1.55 -16.46 2.38
CA HIS A 417 -1.81 -15.02 2.31
C HIS A 417 -1.99 -14.53 0.88
N THR A 418 -1.16 -15.01 -0.05
CA THR A 418 -1.31 -14.66 -1.48
C THR A 418 -2.62 -15.18 -2.06
N MET A 419 -3.07 -16.37 -1.66
CA MET A 419 -4.40 -16.86 -2.03
C MET A 419 -5.51 -15.96 -1.48
N GLY A 420 -5.36 -15.48 -0.24
CA GLY A 420 -6.29 -14.51 0.38
C GLY A 420 -6.31 -13.18 -0.37
N GLU A 421 -5.15 -12.67 -0.76
CA GLU A 421 -5.01 -11.44 -1.53
C GLU A 421 -5.71 -11.53 -2.90
N LEU A 422 -5.54 -12.63 -3.62
CA LEU A 422 -6.20 -12.87 -4.91
C LEU A 422 -7.74 -12.95 -4.80
N CYS A 423 -8.26 -13.28 -3.62
CA CYS A 423 -9.71 -13.23 -3.34
C CYS A 423 -10.20 -11.81 -3.03
N LEU A 424 -9.32 -10.89 -2.60
CA LEU A 424 -9.73 -9.59 -2.05
C LEU A 424 -9.33 -8.41 -2.92
N ALA A 425 -8.05 -8.26 -3.27
CA ALA A 425 -7.52 -7.05 -3.85
C ALA A 425 -8.11 -6.70 -5.23
N PRO A 426 -8.14 -7.59 -6.24
CA PRO A 426 -8.70 -7.27 -7.56
C PRO A 426 -10.20 -6.98 -7.50
N ILE A 427 -10.89 -7.69 -6.59
CA ILE A 427 -12.34 -7.62 -6.44
C ILE A 427 -12.76 -6.31 -5.76
N GLY A 428 -11.98 -5.85 -4.79
CA GLY A 428 -12.26 -4.61 -4.07
C GLY A 428 -12.20 -3.39 -4.99
N LEU A 429 -11.17 -3.25 -5.80
CA LEU A 429 -11.04 -2.16 -6.77
C LEU A 429 -12.18 -2.17 -7.80
N SER A 430 -12.51 -3.34 -8.34
CA SER A 430 -13.62 -3.53 -9.28
C SER A 430 -14.97 -3.14 -8.64
N LEU A 431 -15.17 -3.50 -7.38
CA LEU A 431 -16.38 -3.19 -6.65
C LEU A 431 -16.55 -1.67 -6.45
N VAL A 432 -15.49 -0.98 -6.01
CA VAL A 432 -15.51 0.49 -5.86
C VAL A 432 -15.86 1.15 -7.19
N TYR A 433 -15.22 0.74 -8.28
CA TYR A 433 -15.50 1.28 -9.61
C TYR A 433 -16.96 1.06 -10.04
N LYS A 434 -17.51 -0.13 -9.84
CA LYS A 434 -18.88 -0.49 -10.25
C LYS A 434 -19.96 0.20 -9.41
N LEU A 435 -19.73 0.40 -8.12
CA LEU A 435 -20.74 0.97 -7.22
C LEU A 435 -20.67 2.50 -7.13
N SER A 436 -19.58 3.11 -7.57
CA SER A 436 -19.37 4.55 -7.48
C SER A 436 -20.22 5.31 -8.50
N PRO A 437 -21.01 6.32 -8.07
CA PRO A 437 -21.57 7.29 -8.99
C PRO A 437 -20.45 8.00 -9.77
N ALA A 438 -20.64 8.23 -11.08
CA ALA A 438 -19.60 8.79 -11.96
C ALA A 438 -18.95 10.08 -11.41
N ARG A 439 -19.76 10.95 -10.82
CA ARG A 439 -19.31 12.24 -10.22
C ARG A 439 -18.45 12.08 -8.95
N PHE A 440 -18.53 10.95 -8.24
CA PHE A 440 -17.80 10.67 -7.01
C PHE A 440 -16.76 9.55 -7.17
N SER A 441 -16.57 8.99 -8.37
CA SER A 441 -15.74 7.81 -8.60
C SER A 441 -14.29 8.02 -8.13
N SER A 442 -13.66 9.15 -8.46
CA SER A 442 -12.30 9.47 -8.03
C SER A 442 -12.19 9.65 -6.51
N LEU A 443 -13.19 10.28 -5.88
CA LEU A 443 -13.20 10.47 -4.43
C LEU A 443 -13.38 9.15 -3.68
N LEU A 444 -14.27 8.27 -4.16
CA LEU A 444 -14.49 6.95 -3.55
C LEU A 444 -13.29 6.01 -3.75
N MET A 445 -12.59 6.13 -4.87
CA MET A 445 -11.30 5.47 -5.05
C MET A 445 -10.25 6.04 -4.07
N GLY A 446 -10.29 7.34 -3.80
CA GLY A 446 -9.47 7.98 -2.75
C GLY A 446 -9.76 7.42 -1.36
N VAL A 447 -11.04 7.20 -1.01
CA VAL A 447 -11.44 6.55 0.26
C VAL A 447 -10.90 5.12 0.35
N TRP A 448 -10.89 4.39 -0.76
CA TRP A 448 -10.28 3.05 -0.80
C TRP A 448 -8.78 3.09 -0.47
N TYR A 449 -8.04 4.04 -1.02
CA TYR A 449 -6.62 4.22 -0.70
C TYR A 449 -6.40 4.72 0.74
N LEU A 450 -7.33 5.52 1.29
CA LEU A 450 -7.28 5.91 2.69
C LEU A 450 -7.45 4.72 3.63
N SER A 451 -8.29 3.74 3.30
CA SER A 451 -8.38 2.51 4.09
C SER A 451 -7.06 1.73 4.09
N THR A 452 -6.34 1.72 2.96
CA THR A 452 -4.99 1.13 2.90
C THR A 452 -3.98 1.94 3.72
N SER A 453 -4.06 3.28 3.70
CA SER A 453 -3.24 4.16 4.54
C SER A 453 -3.44 3.86 6.04
N ALA A 454 -4.70 3.80 6.48
CA ALA A 454 -5.05 3.46 7.86
C ALA A 454 -4.59 2.04 8.23
N ALA A 455 -4.74 1.07 7.33
CA ALA A 455 -4.28 -0.30 7.53
C ALA A 455 -2.76 -0.38 7.71
N ASN A 456 -1.98 0.35 6.92
CA ASN A 456 -0.52 0.38 7.03
C ASN A 456 -0.07 0.99 8.37
N LYS A 457 -0.71 2.07 8.81
CA LYS A 457 -0.41 2.65 10.12
C LYS A 457 -0.78 1.69 11.25
N PHE A 458 -1.93 1.01 11.12
CA PHE A 458 -2.35 -0.02 12.09
C PHE A 458 -1.43 -1.24 12.07
N ALA A 459 -0.90 -1.63 10.90
CA ALA A 459 0.12 -2.67 10.79
C ALA A 459 1.38 -2.34 11.60
N GLY A 460 1.86 -1.10 11.51
CA GLY A 460 2.99 -0.63 12.32
C GLY A 460 2.70 -0.69 13.82
N LEU A 461 1.50 -0.27 14.24
CA LEU A 461 1.09 -0.38 15.64
C LEU A 461 1.10 -1.85 16.11
N LEU A 462 0.48 -2.76 15.35
CA LEU A 462 0.42 -4.18 15.70
C LEU A 462 1.82 -4.83 15.70
N SER A 463 2.70 -4.45 14.78
CA SER A 463 4.09 -4.92 14.74
C SER A 463 4.89 -4.55 15.99
N GLY A 464 4.56 -3.42 16.62
CA GLY A 464 5.17 -3.00 17.89
C GLY A 464 4.92 -3.96 19.06
N TYR A 465 3.92 -4.83 18.94
CA TYR A 465 3.66 -5.90 19.93
C TYR A 465 4.46 -7.19 19.65
N TYR A 466 5.35 -7.20 18.66
CA TYR A 466 6.24 -8.35 18.42
C TYR A 466 7.00 -8.70 19.71
N PRO A 467 6.98 -9.98 20.15
CA PRO A 467 7.55 -10.38 21.43
C PRO A 467 9.05 -10.13 21.52
N GLU A 468 9.47 -9.60 22.64
CA GLU A 468 10.87 -9.45 23.02
C GLU A 468 11.10 -10.19 24.35
N HIS A 469 12.30 -10.80 24.50
CA HIS A 469 12.60 -11.58 25.69
C HIS A 469 12.44 -10.76 26.97
N GLY A 470 11.61 -11.27 27.88
CA GLY A 470 11.41 -10.69 29.21
C GLY A 470 10.44 -9.50 29.25
N VAL A 471 9.80 -9.13 28.12
CA VAL A 471 8.81 -8.05 28.09
C VAL A 471 7.43 -8.65 27.79
N SER A 472 6.51 -8.57 28.75
CA SER A 472 5.11 -8.90 28.55
C SER A 472 4.37 -7.68 28.00
N LYS A 473 3.70 -7.82 26.85
CA LYS A 473 2.86 -6.79 26.22
C LYS A 473 1.40 -7.22 26.25
N SER A 474 0.49 -6.26 26.17
CA SER A 474 -0.95 -6.56 26.11
C SER A 474 -1.64 -5.66 25.10
N PHE A 475 -2.43 -6.25 24.20
CA PHE A 475 -3.27 -5.52 23.25
C PHE A 475 -4.74 -5.66 23.64
N MET A 476 -5.39 -4.57 24.04
CA MET A 476 -6.81 -4.54 24.45
C MET A 476 -7.17 -5.62 25.49
N GLY A 477 -6.25 -5.91 26.43
CA GLY A 477 -6.42 -6.93 27.45
C GLY A 477 -6.04 -8.36 27.03
N TYR A 478 -5.65 -8.58 25.77
CA TYR A 478 -5.09 -9.85 25.30
C TYR A 478 -3.58 -9.87 25.57
N PRO A 479 -3.08 -10.79 26.44
CA PRO A 479 -1.66 -10.88 26.75
C PRO A 479 -0.88 -11.47 25.56
N ILE A 480 0.29 -10.92 25.28
CA ILE A 480 1.22 -11.36 24.24
C ILE A 480 2.56 -11.62 24.92
N GLU A 481 2.82 -12.88 25.25
CA GLU A 481 4.02 -13.31 25.97
C GLU A 481 5.03 -13.98 25.05
N ASN A 482 4.56 -14.54 23.94
CA ASN A 482 5.37 -15.31 23.00
C ASN A 482 4.88 -15.17 21.55
N LEU A 483 5.58 -15.78 20.60
CA LEU A 483 5.24 -15.72 19.17
C LEU A 483 3.89 -16.38 18.85
N PHE A 484 3.51 -17.43 19.57
CA PHE A 484 2.21 -18.07 19.38
C PHE A 484 1.07 -17.09 19.68
N ASP A 485 1.14 -16.41 20.84
CA ASP A 485 0.15 -15.39 21.22
C ASP A 485 0.12 -14.25 20.20
N PHE A 486 1.29 -13.80 19.75
CA PHE A 486 1.39 -12.75 18.75
C PHE A 486 0.70 -13.13 17.44
N PHE A 487 0.93 -14.31 16.91
CA PHE A 487 0.27 -14.75 15.68
C PHE A 487 -1.21 -15.04 15.89
N MET A 488 -1.60 -15.53 17.06
CA MET A 488 -3.01 -15.74 17.41
C MET A 488 -3.80 -14.43 17.47
N LEU A 489 -3.20 -13.29 17.79
CA LEU A 489 -3.83 -11.97 17.68
C LEU A 489 -4.36 -11.74 16.24
N PHE A 490 -3.56 -12.03 15.23
CA PHE A 490 -3.97 -11.87 13.83
C PHE A 490 -5.02 -12.92 13.43
N VAL A 491 -4.96 -14.13 13.96
CA VAL A 491 -5.98 -15.17 13.74
C VAL A 491 -7.34 -14.68 14.25
N PHE A 492 -7.40 -14.16 15.48
CA PHE A 492 -8.65 -13.68 16.08
C PHE A 492 -9.17 -12.45 15.33
N MET A 493 -8.30 -11.48 15.05
CA MET A 493 -8.67 -10.24 14.36
C MET A 493 -9.21 -10.50 12.96
N SER A 494 -8.45 -11.21 12.13
CA SER A 494 -8.83 -11.49 10.74
C SER A 494 -9.96 -12.52 10.65
N GLY A 495 -9.98 -13.51 11.55
CA GLY A 495 -11.03 -14.52 11.63
C GLY A 495 -12.37 -13.93 12.03
N ALA A 496 -12.41 -13.07 13.06
CA ALA A 496 -13.61 -12.35 13.46
C ALA A 496 -14.13 -11.46 12.31
N ALA A 497 -13.23 -10.69 11.67
CA ALA A 497 -13.58 -9.88 10.50
C ALA A 497 -14.16 -10.72 9.36
N ALA A 498 -13.57 -11.90 9.07
CA ALA A 498 -14.05 -12.82 8.05
C ALA A 498 -15.47 -13.32 8.35
N VAL A 499 -15.73 -13.78 9.58
CA VAL A 499 -17.05 -14.29 10.00
C VAL A 499 -18.10 -13.17 9.92
N ILE A 500 -17.82 -12.00 10.47
CA ILE A 500 -18.76 -10.88 10.45
C ILE A 500 -19.07 -10.46 9.00
N LEU A 501 -18.06 -10.30 8.15
CA LEU A 501 -18.26 -9.93 6.75
C LEU A 501 -19.03 -11.01 5.98
N PHE A 502 -18.77 -12.30 6.26
CA PHE A 502 -19.50 -13.39 5.66
C PHE A 502 -20.99 -13.36 6.01
N LEU A 503 -21.33 -13.13 7.29
CA LEU A 503 -22.71 -12.99 7.75
C LEU A 503 -23.41 -11.77 7.11
N LEU A 504 -22.69 -10.66 6.96
CA LEU A 504 -23.20 -9.43 6.33
C LEU A 504 -23.31 -9.56 4.81
N SER A 505 -22.62 -10.50 4.17
CA SER A 505 -22.47 -10.59 2.72
C SER A 505 -23.80 -10.66 1.94
N GLY A 506 -24.79 -11.36 2.50
CA GLY A 506 -26.13 -11.45 1.91
C GLY A 506 -26.88 -10.12 1.90
N LYS A 507 -26.78 -9.33 2.99
CA LYS A 507 -27.37 -7.99 3.09
C LYS A 507 -26.65 -7.01 2.17
N LEU A 508 -25.30 -7.06 2.15
CA LEU A 508 -24.50 -6.22 1.27
C LEU A 508 -24.80 -6.49 -0.21
N LYS A 509 -24.94 -7.76 -0.61
CA LYS A 509 -25.33 -8.11 -1.99
C LYS A 509 -26.68 -7.45 -2.37
N LYS A 510 -27.70 -7.53 -1.53
CA LYS A 510 -28.99 -6.86 -1.78
C LYS A 510 -28.86 -5.35 -1.91
N MET A 511 -28.00 -4.69 -1.09
CA MET A 511 -27.75 -3.24 -1.17
C MET A 511 -27.02 -2.84 -2.45
N MET A 512 -26.27 -3.74 -3.08
CA MET A 512 -25.58 -3.50 -4.36
C MET A 512 -26.51 -3.58 -5.56
N GLU A 513 -27.54 -4.42 -5.49
CA GLU A 513 -28.52 -4.69 -6.58
C GLU A 513 -29.62 -3.62 -6.66
N VAL A 514 -29.72 -2.75 -5.68
CA VAL A 514 -30.62 -1.58 -5.63
C VAL A 514 -29.98 -0.43 -6.39
#